data_c9a3015e42828bcbde889e0dcbb52b54
#
_entry.id   c9a3015e42828bcbde889e0dcbb52b54
#
_cell.length_a   1.000
_cell.length_b   1.000
_cell.length_c   1.000
_cell.angle_alpha   90.00
_cell.angle_beta   90.00
_cell.angle_gamma   90.00
#
_symmetry.space_group_name_H-M   'P 1'
#
loop_
_entity.id
_entity.type
_entity.pdbx_description
1 polymer ?
#
loop_
_entity_poly.entity_id
_entity_poly.type
_entity_poly.pdbx_seq_one_letter_code
_entity_poly.pdbx_strand_id
1 'polypeptide(L)'
;ESQSEIPDFINENIYYLGQAYAFTWQNNKIDLLFNGNNETNNADFDHYLKKLGYIFKNQNNELGGYAALNSRKISLIMDIGSSPDKKFSSNYQSGALSFEIISNGKKLICNSGYFQKHNHYLNELSKSSAIHSTLILDDSSSCKFNKNKSSKISHGLKILKKDIVFEKNYWKINAAHDGYLKQYGIIHEREIEFY
;
A
#
# COMPACT_ATOMS: atom_id res chain seq x y z
N GLU A 1 34.37 23.46 13.03
CA GLU A 1 33.02 23.06 12.57
C GLU A 1 32.47 22.08 13.60
N SER A 2 31.53 22.55 14.44
CA SER A 2 30.85 21.69 15.40
C SER A 2 29.93 20.74 14.61
N GLN A 3 30.26 19.46 14.52
CA GLN A 3 29.29 18.44 14.15
C GLN A 3 28.21 18.44 15.24
N SER A 4 27.10 19.12 14.99
CA SER A 4 25.91 18.97 15.82
C SER A 4 25.43 17.53 15.69
N GLU A 5 25.43 16.77 16.78
CA GLU A 5 24.87 15.42 16.79
C GLU A 5 23.42 15.45 16.32
N ILE A 6 23.07 14.53 15.42
CA ILE A 6 21.68 14.41 14.93
C ILE A 6 20.82 13.97 16.11
N PRO A 7 19.75 14.69 16.45
CA PRO A 7 18.86 14.30 17.54
C PRO A 7 18.32 12.87 17.40
N ASP A 8 18.25 12.13 18.49
CA ASP A 8 17.85 10.72 18.50
C ASP A 8 16.50 10.46 17.79
N PHE A 9 15.51 11.36 17.98
CA PHE A 9 14.21 11.20 17.33
C PHE A 9 14.28 11.24 15.79
N ILE A 10 15.28 11.93 15.22
CA ILE A 10 15.48 11.93 13.76
C ILE A 10 16.03 10.58 13.32
N ASN A 11 16.99 10.03 14.05
CA ASN A 11 17.55 8.70 13.76
C ASN A 11 16.49 7.60 13.85
N GLU A 12 15.64 7.66 14.88
CA GLU A 12 14.50 6.73 15.02
C GLU A 12 13.52 6.82 13.84
N ASN A 13 13.15 8.03 13.42
CA ASN A 13 12.26 8.23 12.26
C ASN A 13 12.91 7.75 10.97
N ILE A 14 14.20 7.98 10.75
CA ILE A 14 14.92 7.45 9.58
C ILE A 14 14.88 5.92 9.58
N TYR A 15 15.04 5.29 10.75
CA TYR A 15 14.98 3.83 10.88
C TYR A 15 13.59 3.28 10.51
N TYR A 16 12.51 3.87 11.02
CA TYR A 16 11.13 3.44 10.69
C TYR A 16 10.82 3.65 9.21
N LEU A 17 11.17 4.79 8.64
CA LEU A 17 11.01 5.06 7.21
C LEU A 17 11.85 4.11 6.36
N GLY A 18 13.06 3.79 6.79
CA GLY A 18 13.93 2.84 6.13
C GLY A 18 13.38 1.41 6.14
N GLN A 19 12.72 0.99 7.22
CA GLN A 19 12.02 -0.29 7.25
C GLN A 19 10.85 -0.33 6.26
N ALA A 20 10.05 0.74 6.19
CA ALA A 20 8.96 0.85 5.22
C ALA A 20 9.49 0.81 3.77
N TYR A 21 10.59 1.51 3.49
CA TYR A 21 11.27 1.47 2.21
C TYR A 21 11.77 0.06 1.86
N ALA A 22 12.39 -0.66 2.81
CA ALA A 22 12.82 -2.04 2.61
C ALA A 22 11.64 -2.97 2.34
N PHE A 23 10.54 -2.80 3.06
CA PHE A 23 9.32 -3.58 2.89
C PHE A 23 8.66 -3.36 1.52
N THR A 24 8.48 -2.11 1.11
CA THR A 24 7.70 -1.76 -0.08
C THR A 24 8.48 -1.87 -1.38
N TRP A 25 9.79 -1.62 -1.38
CA TRP A 25 10.58 -1.59 -2.61
C TRP A 25 11.83 -2.48 -2.57
N GLN A 26 12.64 -2.37 -1.52
CA GLN A 26 14.00 -2.93 -1.52
C GLN A 26 14.02 -4.46 -1.64
N ASN A 27 13.00 -5.13 -1.08
CA ASN A 27 12.88 -6.59 -1.14
C ASN A 27 12.63 -7.10 -2.57
N ASN A 28 11.85 -6.39 -3.35
CA ASN A 28 11.40 -6.82 -4.68
C ASN A 28 12.08 -6.07 -5.83
N LYS A 29 12.65 -4.89 -5.58
CA LYS A 29 13.19 -3.96 -6.60
C LYS A 29 12.15 -3.54 -7.64
N ILE A 30 10.87 -3.57 -7.28
CA ILE A 30 9.73 -3.24 -8.12
C ILE A 30 8.81 -2.31 -7.34
N ASP A 31 8.34 -1.24 -7.96
CA ASP A 31 7.42 -0.29 -7.35
C ASP A 31 6.04 -0.94 -7.17
N LEU A 32 5.50 -0.84 -5.97
CA LEU A 32 4.13 -1.24 -5.64
C LEU A 32 3.20 -0.07 -5.92
N LEU A 33 2.11 -0.30 -6.63
CA LEU A 33 1.21 0.74 -7.11
C LEU A 33 0.00 0.94 -6.17
N PHE A 34 0.29 1.17 -4.89
CA PHE A 34 -0.71 1.47 -3.86
C PHE A 34 -0.69 2.96 -3.48
N ASN A 35 -1.85 3.48 -3.11
CA ASN A 35 -2.04 4.71 -2.34
C ASN A 35 -1.14 5.89 -2.74
N GLY A 36 -1.23 6.30 -4.00
CA GLY A 36 -0.52 7.48 -4.51
C GLY A 36 0.84 7.18 -5.12
N ASN A 37 1.25 5.91 -5.19
CA ASN A 37 2.52 5.54 -5.79
C ASN A 37 2.40 5.24 -7.30
N ASN A 38 3.48 5.50 -8.01
CA ASN A 38 3.66 5.21 -9.43
C ASN A 38 4.98 4.48 -9.66
N GLU A 39 5.16 3.96 -10.86
CA GLU A 39 6.45 3.44 -11.28
C GLU A 39 7.48 4.58 -11.37
N THR A 40 8.56 4.43 -10.63
CA THR A 40 9.66 5.40 -10.54
C THR A 40 11.01 4.67 -10.63
N ASN A 41 12.07 5.39 -10.93
CA ASN A 41 13.41 4.81 -10.86
C ASN A 41 13.98 4.95 -9.44
N ASN A 42 13.59 4.04 -8.54
CA ASN A 42 14.11 4.02 -7.17
C ASN A 42 15.54 3.46 -7.03
N ALA A 43 16.13 2.95 -8.11
CA ALA A 43 17.49 2.39 -8.08
C ALA A 43 18.54 3.46 -7.72
N ASP A 44 18.40 4.67 -8.25
CA ASP A 44 19.30 5.78 -7.95
C ASP A 44 19.19 6.22 -6.49
N PHE A 45 17.97 6.23 -5.95
CA PHE A 45 17.73 6.53 -4.53
C PHE A 45 18.31 5.44 -3.62
N ASP A 46 18.14 4.16 -3.96
CA ASP A 46 18.76 3.04 -3.24
C ASP A 46 20.29 3.14 -3.23
N HIS A 47 20.87 3.47 -4.38
CA HIS A 47 22.32 3.70 -4.49
C HIS A 47 22.80 4.87 -3.62
N TYR A 48 22.06 5.98 -3.63
CA TYR A 48 22.36 7.16 -2.79
C TYR A 48 22.32 6.82 -1.31
N LEU A 49 21.28 6.11 -0.84
CA LEU A 49 21.17 5.67 0.55
C LEU A 49 22.35 4.79 0.96
N LYS A 50 22.72 3.83 0.13
CA LYS A 50 23.88 2.94 0.38
C LYS A 50 25.19 3.71 0.46
N LYS A 51 25.38 4.72 -0.39
CA LYS A 51 26.57 5.59 -0.37
C LYS A 51 26.68 6.39 0.93
N LEU A 52 25.54 6.73 1.53
CA LEU A 52 25.47 7.39 2.86
C LEU A 52 25.59 6.41 4.03
N GLY A 53 25.75 5.10 3.77
CA GLY A 53 25.84 4.07 4.78
C GLY A 53 24.50 3.56 5.31
N TYR A 54 23.37 3.98 4.71
CA TYR A 54 22.04 3.49 5.10
C TYR A 54 21.71 2.17 4.41
N ILE A 55 21.64 1.11 5.19
CA ILE A 55 21.21 -0.23 4.75
C ILE A 55 20.04 -0.65 5.62
N PHE A 56 18.86 -0.62 5.05
CA PHE A 56 17.65 -1.02 5.75
C PHE A 56 17.34 -2.49 5.47
N LYS A 57 16.72 -3.15 6.43
CA LYS A 57 16.22 -4.51 6.30
C LYS A 57 14.84 -4.58 6.94
N ASN A 58 13.93 -5.28 6.31
CA ASN A 58 12.64 -5.60 6.90
C ASN A 58 12.43 -7.11 6.85
N GLN A 59 12.03 -7.68 7.98
CA GLN A 59 11.68 -9.10 8.12
C GLN A 59 10.22 -9.30 8.52
N ASN A 60 9.47 -8.22 8.68
CA ASN A 60 8.07 -8.28 9.05
C ASN A 60 7.21 -8.65 7.84
N ASN A 61 6.18 -9.45 8.06
CA ASN A 61 5.18 -9.76 7.05
C ASN A 61 4.03 -8.75 7.03
N GLU A 62 4.03 -7.81 7.96
CA GLU A 62 3.08 -6.71 8.04
C GLU A 62 3.79 -5.41 8.43
N LEU A 63 3.53 -4.34 7.68
CA LEU A 63 4.01 -3.00 8.00
C LEU A 63 3.11 -1.93 7.36
N GLY A 64 2.78 -0.89 8.14
CA GLY A 64 2.09 0.30 7.62
C GLY A 64 0.72 0.05 6.97
N GLY A 65 0.02 -1.02 7.35
CA GLY A 65 -1.26 -1.40 6.76
C GLY A 65 -1.13 -2.27 5.51
N TYR A 66 0.06 -2.81 5.23
CA TYR A 66 0.28 -3.78 4.16
C TYR A 66 0.75 -5.11 4.73
N ALA A 67 0.28 -6.20 4.14
CA ALA A 67 0.84 -7.53 4.35
C ALA A 67 1.70 -7.93 3.15
N ALA A 68 2.85 -8.53 3.39
CA ALA A 68 3.73 -9.04 2.34
C ALA A 68 4.18 -10.46 2.66
N LEU A 69 3.93 -11.36 1.74
CA LEU A 69 4.39 -12.74 1.78
C LEU A 69 5.39 -12.96 0.64
N ASN A 70 6.60 -13.34 0.99
CA ASN A 70 7.70 -13.45 0.04
C ASN A 70 8.26 -14.86 0.03
N SER A 71 8.38 -15.45 -1.16
CA SER A 71 9.16 -16.63 -1.42
C SER A 71 10.29 -16.34 -2.41
N ARG A 72 11.03 -17.37 -2.78
CA ARG A 72 12.11 -17.26 -3.76
C ARG A 72 11.66 -16.73 -5.14
N LYS A 73 10.43 -17.02 -5.55
CA LYS A 73 9.92 -16.73 -6.90
C LYS A 73 8.69 -15.85 -6.92
N ILE A 74 7.94 -15.82 -5.83
CA ILE A 74 6.66 -15.13 -5.74
C ILE A 74 6.66 -14.21 -4.53
N SER A 75 6.25 -12.98 -4.74
CA SER A 75 5.88 -12.03 -3.69
C SER A 75 4.43 -11.64 -3.88
N LEU A 76 3.67 -11.66 -2.79
CA LEU A 76 2.30 -11.16 -2.73
C LEU A 76 2.26 -10.05 -1.69
N ILE A 77 1.75 -8.90 -2.10
CA ILE A 77 1.56 -7.74 -1.24
C ILE A 77 0.09 -7.34 -1.29
N MET A 78 -0.54 -7.14 -0.13
CA MET A 78 -1.96 -6.79 -0.02
C MET A 78 -2.14 -5.58 0.89
N ASP A 79 -3.00 -4.64 0.48
CA ASP A 79 -3.44 -3.51 1.32
C ASP A 79 -4.47 -4.01 2.33
N ILE A 80 -4.07 -4.04 3.60
CA ILE A 80 -4.89 -4.44 4.75
C ILE A 80 -5.05 -3.29 5.74
N GLY A 81 -4.87 -2.06 5.27
CA GLY A 81 -4.96 -0.84 6.07
C GLY A 81 -6.35 -0.23 6.10
N SER A 82 -6.74 0.33 7.23
CA SER A 82 -7.88 1.24 7.30
C SER A 82 -7.56 2.54 6.56
N SER A 83 -8.59 3.23 6.08
CA SER A 83 -8.38 4.55 5.47
C SER A 83 -7.75 5.52 6.48
N PRO A 84 -6.84 6.41 6.02
CA PRO A 84 -6.21 7.40 6.88
C PRO A 84 -7.19 8.49 7.30
N ASP A 85 -6.83 9.24 8.31
CA ASP A 85 -7.53 10.47 8.66
C ASP A 85 -7.64 11.41 7.45
N LYS A 86 -8.75 12.16 7.37
CA LYS A 86 -9.05 13.09 6.28
C LYS A 86 -7.88 14.03 5.93
N LYS A 87 -7.14 14.52 6.93
CA LYS A 87 -6.01 15.43 6.74
C LYS A 87 -4.84 14.80 5.96
N PHE A 88 -4.69 13.47 6.01
CA PHE A 88 -3.62 12.71 5.36
C PHE A 88 -4.08 11.93 4.12
N SER A 89 -5.30 12.14 3.64
CA SER A 89 -5.93 11.31 2.61
C SER A 89 -5.83 11.85 1.18
N SER A 90 -5.01 12.87 0.93
CA SER A 90 -4.89 13.48 -0.40
C SER A 90 -4.46 12.50 -1.50
N ASN A 91 -3.55 11.59 -1.18
CA ASN A 91 -3.03 10.58 -2.11
C ASN A 91 -3.65 9.20 -1.93
N TYR A 92 -4.56 9.05 -0.96
CA TYR A 92 -5.24 7.78 -0.71
C TYR A 92 -6.15 7.40 -1.87
N GLN A 93 -6.24 6.10 -2.15
CA GLN A 93 -7.07 5.49 -3.18
C GLN A 93 -7.97 4.43 -2.55
N SER A 94 -9.12 4.14 -3.16
CA SER A 94 -10.07 3.12 -2.66
C SER A 94 -9.61 1.70 -2.99
N GLY A 95 -8.35 1.39 -2.66
CA GLY A 95 -7.70 0.12 -2.96
C GLY A 95 -7.68 -0.88 -1.80
N ALA A 96 -8.48 -0.70 -0.75
CA ALA A 96 -8.47 -1.64 0.37
C ALA A 96 -8.73 -3.08 -0.09
N LEU A 97 -7.97 -4.01 0.46
CA LEU A 97 -7.87 -5.42 0.08
C LEU A 97 -7.45 -5.66 -1.37
N SER A 98 -6.94 -4.63 -2.08
CA SER A 98 -6.24 -4.89 -3.33
C SER A 98 -4.89 -5.54 -3.05
N PHE A 99 -4.39 -6.27 -4.04
CA PHE A 99 -3.12 -6.98 -3.93
C PHE A 99 -2.32 -6.89 -5.22
N GLU A 100 -1.01 -7.04 -5.10
CA GLU A 100 -0.10 -7.21 -6.22
C GLU A 100 0.66 -8.51 -6.09
N ILE A 101 0.84 -9.20 -7.21
CA ILE A 101 1.66 -10.41 -7.29
C ILE A 101 2.83 -10.16 -8.23
N ILE A 102 4.02 -10.41 -7.71
CA ILE A 102 5.27 -10.38 -8.46
C ILE A 102 5.78 -11.81 -8.59
N SER A 103 6.03 -12.27 -9.80
CA SER A 103 6.59 -13.59 -10.06
C SER A 103 7.85 -13.48 -10.90
N ASN A 104 8.96 -14.06 -10.41
CA ASN A 104 10.25 -14.02 -11.08
C ASN A 104 10.67 -12.60 -11.50
N GLY A 105 10.45 -11.61 -10.65
CA GLY A 105 10.79 -10.20 -10.90
C GLY A 105 9.88 -9.48 -11.89
N LYS A 106 8.70 -10.03 -12.21
CA LYS A 106 7.70 -9.41 -13.09
C LYS A 106 6.34 -9.33 -12.41
N LYS A 107 5.63 -8.21 -12.58
CA LYS A 107 4.26 -8.07 -12.12
C LYS A 107 3.33 -9.01 -12.89
N LEU A 108 2.60 -9.85 -12.16
CA LEU A 108 1.54 -10.71 -12.68
C LEU A 108 0.17 -10.05 -12.49
N ILE A 109 -0.06 -9.50 -11.31
CA ILE A 109 -1.23 -8.71 -10.95
C ILE A 109 -0.71 -7.43 -10.33
N CYS A 110 -1.24 -6.30 -10.77
CA CYS A 110 -0.88 -4.99 -10.23
C CYS A 110 -2.08 -4.04 -10.25
N ASN A 111 -2.01 -3.02 -9.43
CA ASN A 111 -2.89 -1.86 -9.50
C ASN A 111 -2.44 -0.94 -10.65
N SER A 112 -3.24 0.05 -11.02
CA SER A 112 -2.95 0.92 -12.16
C SER A 112 -2.05 2.12 -11.81
N GLY A 113 -1.67 2.29 -10.53
CA GLY A 113 -0.91 3.44 -10.07
C GLY A 113 -1.78 4.67 -9.79
N TYR A 114 -1.14 5.82 -9.68
CA TYR A 114 -1.76 7.07 -9.27
C TYR A 114 -1.65 8.13 -10.37
N PHE A 115 -2.77 8.73 -10.72
CA PHE A 115 -2.84 9.79 -11.72
C PHE A 115 -3.55 11.00 -11.14
N GLN A 116 -2.86 12.15 -11.11
CA GLN A 116 -3.44 13.42 -10.71
C GLN A 116 -2.86 14.54 -11.58
N LYS A 117 -3.71 15.17 -12.38
CA LYS A 117 -3.39 16.36 -13.17
C LYS A 117 -4.46 17.42 -12.97
N HIS A 118 -4.10 18.69 -13.12
CA HIS A 118 -5.04 19.80 -12.98
C HIS A 118 -6.26 19.63 -13.91
N ASN A 119 -7.46 19.61 -13.33
CA ASN A 119 -8.75 19.51 -14.04
C ASN A 119 -8.87 18.33 -15.02
N HIS A 120 -8.26 17.18 -14.72
CA HIS A 120 -8.33 16.02 -15.59
C HIS A 120 -9.37 15.01 -15.09
N TYR A 121 -10.20 14.46 -16.00
CA TYR A 121 -11.28 13.52 -15.67
C TYR A 121 -10.79 12.19 -15.05
N LEU A 122 -9.59 11.74 -15.39
CA LEU A 122 -8.99 10.55 -14.81
C LEU A 122 -8.62 10.69 -13.32
N ASN A 123 -8.65 11.90 -12.77
CA ASN A 123 -8.32 12.09 -11.35
C ASN A 123 -9.28 11.35 -10.42
N GLU A 124 -10.57 11.35 -10.72
CA GLU A 124 -11.59 10.62 -9.95
C GLU A 124 -11.41 9.10 -10.15
N LEU A 125 -11.20 8.68 -11.39
CA LEU A 125 -10.97 7.27 -11.72
C LEU A 125 -9.74 6.73 -11.00
N SER A 126 -8.63 7.48 -10.96
CA SER A 126 -7.40 7.04 -10.30
C SER A 126 -7.56 6.82 -8.79
N LYS A 127 -8.63 7.31 -8.18
CA LYS A 127 -8.96 7.08 -6.76
C LYS A 127 -10.01 6.00 -6.53
N SER A 128 -10.63 5.50 -7.58
CA SER A 128 -11.72 4.53 -7.48
C SER A 128 -11.23 3.10 -7.25
N SER A 129 -12.08 2.24 -6.66
CA SER A 129 -11.80 0.81 -6.55
C SER A 129 -11.69 0.12 -7.91
N ALA A 130 -12.27 0.70 -8.97
CA ALA A 130 -12.32 0.10 -10.30
C ALA A 130 -10.96 -0.08 -10.97
N ILE A 131 -9.93 0.66 -10.53
CA ILE A 131 -8.57 0.56 -11.08
C ILE A 131 -7.62 -0.25 -10.19
N HIS A 132 -8.16 -0.89 -9.18
CA HIS A 132 -7.41 -1.75 -8.25
C HIS A 132 -7.86 -3.20 -8.35
N SER A 133 -6.98 -4.12 -7.96
CA SER A 133 -7.27 -5.56 -7.86
C SER A 133 -8.16 -5.88 -6.65
N THR A 134 -9.29 -5.17 -6.50
CA THR A 134 -10.23 -5.32 -5.37
C THR A 134 -11.67 -5.38 -5.84
N LEU A 135 -12.60 -5.62 -4.90
CA LEU A 135 -14.03 -5.66 -5.18
C LEU A 135 -14.58 -4.27 -5.48
N ILE A 136 -15.43 -4.19 -6.48
CA ILE A 136 -16.32 -3.06 -6.76
C ILE A 136 -17.77 -3.57 -6.70
N LEU A 137 -18.67 -2.80 -6.09
CA LEU A 137 -20.09 -3.10 -6.01
C LEU A 137 -20.89 -1.97 -6.66
N ASP A 138 -21.71 -2.33 -7.67
CA ASP A 138 -22.63 -1.41 -8.35
C ASP A 138 -21.95 -0.07 -8.71
N ASP A 139 -20.80 -0.14 -9.38
CA ASP A 139 -19.93 0.99 -9.76
C ASP A 139 -19.50 1.90 -8.57
N SER A 140 -19.65 1.42 -7.34
CA SER A 140 -19.27 2.16 -6.14
C SER A 140 -17.92 1.71 -5.59
N SER A 141 -17.10 2.68 -5.23
CA SER A 141 -15.84 2.45 -4.53
C SER A 141 -16.05 2.25 -3.03
N SER A 142 -15.14 1.51 -2.41
CA SER A 142 -15.13 1.23 -0.96
C SER A 142 -14.98 2.48 -0.08
N CYS A 143 -14.42 3.57 -0.63
CA CYS A 143 -14.35 4.89 0.01
C CYS A 143 -14.98 5.96 -0.86
N LYS A 144 -15.43 7.08 -0.25
CA LYS A 144 -15.91 8.25 -0.97
C LYS A 144 -14.99 9.43 -0.77
N PHE A 145 -14.78 10.20 -1.84
CA PHE A 145 -13.95 11.41 -1.83
C PHE A 145 -14.79 12.66 -2.04
N ASN A 146 -14.33 13.77 -1.49
CA ASN A 146 -14.92 15.07 -1.79
C ASN A 146 -14.61 15.47 -3.24
N LYS A 147 -15.61 15.92 -3.98
CA LYS A 147 -15.46 16.39 -5.37
C LYS A 147 -14.81 17.79 -5.50
N ASN A 148 -14.43 18.40 -4.38
CA ASN A 148 -13.73 19.67 -4.37
C ASN A 148 -12.22 19.51 -4.63
N LYS A 149 -11.50 20.63 -4.81
CA LYS A 149 -10.06 20.69 -5.12
C LYS A 149 -9.17 19.86 -4.17
N SER A 150 -9.63 19.49 -2.98
CA SER A 150 -8.82 18.73 -2.02
C SER A 150 -8.83 17.23 -2.26
N SER A 151 -9.80 16.71 -3.02
CA SER A 151 -9.97 15.25 -3.28
C SER A 151 -9.76 14.33 -2.06
N LYS A 152 -10.01 14.87 -0.85
CA LYS A 152 -9.81 14.14 0.41
C LYS A 152 -11.00 13.23 0.69
N ILE A 153 -10.77 12.19 1.50
CA ILE A 153 -11.82 11.28 1.95
C ILE A 153 -12.96 12.05 2.60
N SER A 154 -14.21 11.76 2.18
CA SER A 154 -15.43 12.15 2.86
C SER A 154 -16.02 11.01 3.68
N HIS A 155 -15.84 9.77 3.21
CA HIS A 155 -16.22 8.53 3.88
C HIS A 155 -15.10 7.52 3.70
N GLY A 156 -14.44 7.17 4.79
CA GLY A 156 -13.41 6.15 4.85
C GLY A 156 -13.98 4.78 5.24
N LEU A 157 -13.09 3.83 5.42
CA LEU A 157 -13.39 2.48 5.86
C LEU A 157 -12.48 2.07 7.02
N LYS A 158 -12.90 1.02 7.73
CA LYS A 158 -12.11 0.37 8.78
C LYS A 158 -11.90 -1.10 8.44
N ILE A 159 -10.71 -1.58 8.72
CA ILE A 159 -10.45 -3.02 8.72
C ILE A 159 -11.05 -3.61 9.99
N LEU A 160 -11.91 -4.61 9.81
CA LEU A 160 -12.66 -5.28 10.88
C LEU A 160 -12.01 -6.60 11.31
N LYS A 161 -11.32 -7.25 10.39
CA LYS A 161 -10.66 -8.54 10.59
C LYS A 161 -9.31 -8.54 9.88
N LYS A 162 -8.33 -9.16 10.50
CA LYS A 162 -7.01 -9.35 9.92
C LYS A 162 -6.37 -10.60 10.52
N ASP A 163 -5.97 -11.53 9.65
CA ASP A 163 -5.29 -12.77 10.00
C ASP A 163 -4.20 -13.05 8.95
N ILE A 164 -2.95 -13.17 9.41
CA ILE A 164 -1.80 -13.42 8.56
C ILE A 164 -1.07 -14.63 9.09
N VAL A 165 -0.99 -15.67 8.28
CA VAL A 165 -0.23 -16.90 8.58
C VAL A 165 0.92 -17.00 7.59
N PHE A 166 2.12 -17.23 8.10
CA PHE A 166 3.32 -17.44 7.30
C PHE A 166 4.10 -18.62 7.83
N GLU A 167 3.96 -19.75 7.17
CA GLU A 167 4.64 -21.01 7.47
C GLU A 167 5.48 -21.46 6.27
N LYS A 168 6.32 -22.46 6.46
CA LYS A 168 7.28 -22.92 5.45
C LYS A 168 6.63 -23.28 4.10
N ASN A 169 5.46 -23.91 4.14
CA ASN A 169 4.75 -24.41 2.94
C ASN A 169 3.31 -23.89 2.83
N TYR A 170 2.92 -22.92 3.64
CA TYR A 170 1.56 -22.38 3.65
C TYR A 170 1.56 -20.91 4.02
N TRP A 171 0.92 -20.11 3.21
CA TRP A 171 0.70 -18.69 3.48
C TRP A 171 -0.78 -18.38 3.43
N LYS A 172 -1.21 -17.52 4.31
CA LYS A 172 -2.56 -16.98 4.29
C LYS A 172 -2.56 -15.50 4.66
N ILE A 173 -3.28 -14.71 3.90
CA ILE A 173 -3.72 -13.36 4.29
C ILE A 173 -5.24 -13.36 4.22
N ASN A 174 -5.91 -13.10 5.34
CA ASN A 174 -7.34 -12.89 5.41
C ASN A 174 -7.61 -11.53 6.05
N ALA A 175 -8.40 -10.68 5.38
CA ALA A 175 -8.79 -9.40 5.93
C ALA A 175 -10.20 -9.00 5.47
N ALA A 176 -10.89 -8.19 6.28
CA ALA A 176 -12.22 -7.70 5.98
C ALA A 176 -12.38 -6.22 6.34
N HIS A 177 -13.20 -5.49 5.57
CA HIS A 177 -13.48 -4.09 5.80
C HIS A 177 -14.96 -3.73 5.67
N ASP A 178 -15.36 -2.60 6.29
CA ASP A 178 -16.74 -2.08 6.34
C ASP A 178 -17.07 -1.07 5.22
N GLY A 179 -16.23 -0.88 4.22
CA GLY A 179 -16.39 0.16 3.20
C GLY A 179 -17.73 0.13 2.45
N TYR A 180 -18.34 -1.03 2.34
CA TYR A 180 -19.65 -1.22 1.69
C TYR A 180 -20.81 -1.38 2.69
N LEU A 181 -20.51 -1.44 4.00
CA LEU A 181 -21.52 -1.74 5.04
C LEU A 181 -22.65 -0.70 5.08
N LYS A 182 -22.28 0.59 5.06
CA LYS A 182 -23.27 1.68 5.18
C LYS A 182 -24.22 1.76 3.97
N GLN A 183 -23.73 1.48 2.77
CA GLN A 183 -24.50 1.65 1.53
C GLN A 183 -25.25 0.38 1.14
N TYR A 184 -24.65 -0.79 1.36
CA TYR A 184 -25.16 -2.08 0.87
C TYR A 184 -25.42 -3.10 1.98
N GLY A 185 -25.08 -2.81 3.23
CA GLY A 185 -25.17 -3.78 4.33
C GLY A 185 -24.14 -4.92 4.22
N ILE A 186 -23.07 -4.75 3.44
CA ILE A 186 -22.11 -5.82 3.09
C ILE A 186 -20.74 -5.50 3.68
N ILE A 187 -20.10 -6.52 4.25
CA ILE A 187 -18.70 -6.52 4.62
C ILE A 187 -17.94 -7.24 3.50
N HIS A 188 -16.89 -6.61 2.97
CA HIS A 188 -15.99 -7.25 2.03
C HIS A 188 -14.89 -7.97 2.80
N GLU A 189 -14.81 -9.28 2.64
CA GLU A 189 -13.73 -10.14 3.14
C GLU A 189 -12.98 -10.75 1.97
N ARG A 190 -11.64 -10.77 2.06
CA ARG A 190 -10.76 -11.41 1.10
C ARG A 190 -9.78 -12.31 1.83
N GLU A 191 -9.70 -13.54 1.35
CA GLU A 191 -8.70 -14.52 1.77
C GLU A 191 -7.86 -14.92 0.55
N ILE A 192 -6.55 -14.94 0.73
CA ILE A 192 -5.59 -15.43 -0.26
C ILE A 192 -4.72 -16.46 0.45
N GLU A 193 -4.70 -17.66 -0.11
CA GLU A 193 -3.89 -18.77 0.37
C GLU A 193 -2.90 -19.22 -0.69
N PHE A 194 -1.76 -19.71 -0.25
CA PHE A 194 -0.73 -20.30 -1.10
C PHE A 194 -0.13 -21.54 -0.41
N TYR A 195 -0.03 -22.63 -1.18
CA TYR A 195 0.46 -23.95 -0.75
C TYR A 195 1.76 -24.34 -1.45
#